data_5135d833ba37a124c0fb23e10967c188
#
_entry.id   5135d833ba37a124c0fb23e10967c188
#
_cell.length_a   1.000
_cell.length_b   1.000
_cell.length_c   1.000
_cell.angle_alpha   90.00
_cell.angle_beta   90.00
_cell.angle_gamma   90.00
#
_symmetry.space_group_name_H-M   'P 1'
#
loop_
_entity.id
_entity.type
_entity.pdbx_description
1 polymer ?
#
loop_
_entity_poly.entity_id
_entity_poly.type
_entity_poly.pdbx_seq_one_letter_code
_entity_poly.pdbx_strand_id
1 'polypeptide(L)'
;MVAAAAAGPIAIVPYDRVRHGDGPWRVVNAVFAEYGFPFAESDYDADLADPAAHYDGVTGWFAVAEDATGEVAGCIGLTDEGGGLFELHRLYVLASARRTGAGSALVRWVLARAEARGARRIILFSDVHFEDAHRLYERFGFRRRRFRYAPDPWQSREWGYVLELPAGDER
;
A
#
# COMPACT_ATOMS: atom_id res chain seq x y z
N MET A 1 -6.72 12.69 31.13
CA MET A 1 -7.09 11.51 30.31
C MET A 1 -7.80 12.03 29.08
N VAL A 2 -7.09 12.21 27.98
CA VAL A 2 -7.72 12.57 26.71
C VAL A 2 -8.27 11.27 26.11
N ALA A 3 -9.60 11.17 26.03
CA ALA A 3 -10.26 10.06 25.36
C ALA A 3 -9.73 10.03 23.90
N ALA A 4 -9.19 8.88 23.48
CA ALA A 4 -8.92 8.65 22.07
C ALA A 4 -10.26 8.82 21.34
N ALA A 5 -10.36 9.83 20.50
CA ALA A 5 -11.51 10.00 19.63
C ALA A 5 -11.66 8.71 18.82
N ALA A 6 -12.84 8.11 18.87
CA ALA A 6 -13.15 6.96 18.03
C ALA A 6 -12.88 7.37 16.58
N ALA A 7 -11.99 6.62 15.92
CA ALA A 7 -11.70 6.87 14.52
C ALA A 7 -13.02 6.79 13.74
N GLY A 8 -13.39 7.88 13.08
CA GLY A 8 -14.58 7.94 12.24
C GLY A 8 -14.48 6.98 11.03
N PRO A 9 -15.55 6.91 10.21
CA PRO A 9 -15.55 6.03 9.04
C PRO A 9 -14.37 6.36 8.10
N ILE A 10 -13.73 5.31 7.60
CA ILE A 10 -12.65 5.40 6.61
C ILE A 10 -13.24 5.16 5.23
N ALA A 11 -12.92 6.04 4.27
CA ALA A 11 -13.27 5.87 2.86
C ALA A 11 -12.02 5.58 2.04
N ILE A 12 -12.07 4.57 1.16
CA ILE A 12 -11.00 4.28 0.21
C ILE A 12 -11.37 4.91 -1.14
N VAL A 13 -10.54 5.83 -1.60
CA VAL A 13 -10.75 6.56 -2.85
C VAL A 13 -9.47 6.58 -3.68
N PRO A 14 -9.58 6.66 -5.02
CA PRO A 14 -8.42 6.92 -5.86
C PRO A 14 -7.72 8.22 -5.44
N TYR A 15 -6.39 8.21 -5.50
CA TYR A 15 -5.63 9.42 -5.23
C TYR A 15 -5.97 10.51 -6.24
N ASP A 16 -6.22 11.72 -5.74
CA ASP A 16 -6.41 12.93 -6.51
C ASP A 16 -5.40 13.98 -6.05
N ARG A 17 -4.58 14.51 -6.97
CA ARG A 17 -3.50 15.44 -6.67
C ARG A 17 -4.01 16.73 -6.00
N VAL A 18 -5.14 17.26 -6.44
CA VAL A 18 -5.68 18.52 -5.93
C VAL A 18 -6.25 18.33 -4.53
N ARG A 19 -6.96 17.22 -4.33
CA ARG A 19 -7.65 16.90 -3.07
C ARG A 19 -6.69 16.43 -1.98
N HIS A 20 -5.75 15.55 -2.33
CA HIS A 20 -4.93 14.84 -1.35
C HIS A 20 -3.50 15.40 -1.22
N GLY A 21 -3.03 16.14 -2.25
CA GLY A 21 -1.72 16.80 -2.21
C GLY A 21 -0.58 15.86 -1.81
N ASP A 22 0.16 16.24 -0.78
CA ASP A 22 1.27 15.49 -0.20
C ASP A 22 0.84 14.48 0.88
N GLY A 23 -0.47 14.20 1.01
CA GLY A 23 -1.00 13.30 2.03
C GLY A 23 -0.32 11.93 2.10
N PRO A 24 -0.13 11.20 0.99
CA PRO A 24 0.61 9.93 0.99
C PRO A 24 2.05 10.08 1.49
N TRP A 25 2.75 11.12 1.09
CA TRP A 25 4.08 11.44 1.57
C TRP A 25 4.12 11.60 3.10
N ARG A 26 3.18 12.39 3.65
CA ARG A 26 3.07 12.60 5.10
C ARG A 26 2.80 11.31 5.86
N VAL A 27 1.94 10.44 5.32
CA VAL A 27 1.63 9.14 5.92
C VAL A 27 2.88 8.27 5.99
N VAL A 28 3.60 8.10 4.89
CA VAL A 28 4.79 7.25 4.85
C VAL A 28 5.89 7.79 5.75
N ASN A 29 6.13 9.09 5.72
CA ASN A 29 7.11 9.75 6.58
C ASN A 29 6.80 9.54 8.07
N ALA A 30 5.53 9.66 8.47
CA ALA A 30 5.10 9.41 9.85
C ALA A 30 5.32 7.95 10.26
N VAL A 31 4.98 6.99 9.38
CA VAL A 31 5.20 5.57 9.65
C VAL A 31 6.70 5.24 9.74
N PHE A 32 7.52 5.78 8.84
CA PHE A 32 8.97 5.57 8.89
C PHE A 32 9.58 6.13 10.17
N ALA A 33 9.11 7.30 10.63
CA ALA A 33 9.55 7.89 11.89
C ALA A 33 9.25 7.00 13.10
N GLU A 34 8.12 6.29 13.12
CA GLU A 34 7.78 5.33 14.18
C GLU A 34 8.81 4.20 14.29
N TYR A 35 9.37 3.74 13.17
CA TYR A 35 10.35 2.66 13.12
C TYR A 35 11.81 3.17 13.15
N GLY A 36 12.02 4.48 13.18
CA GLY A 36 13.36 5.06 13.09
C GLY A 36 14.03 4.85 11.73
N PHE A 37 13.23 4.67 10.66
CA PHE A 37 13.74 4.47 9.31
C PHE A 37 14.06 5.82 8.68
N PRO A 38 15.18 5.91 7.91
CA PRO A 38 15.46 7.08 7.12
C PRO A 38 14.44 7.18 5.98
N PHE A 39 14.02 8.40 5.68
CA PHE A 39 13.20 8.72 4.52
C PHE A 39 14.09 9.33 3.45
N ALA A 40 14.08 8.77 2.25
CA ALA A 40 14.81 9.34 1.13
C ALA A 40 13.88 10.21 0.30
N GLU A 41 14.09 11.52 0.32
CA GLU A 41 13.48 12.42 -0.67
C GLU A 41 14.01 12.16 -2.09
N SER A 42 15.01 11.29 -2.22
CA SER A 42 15.64 10.93 -3.48
C SER A 42 14.92 9.77 -4.17
N ASP A 43 15.30 9.50 -5.36
CA ASP A 43 14.80 8.59 -6.40
C ASP A 43 13.96 7.38 -5.96
N TYR A 44 14.25 6.74 -4.83
CA TYR A 44 13.53 5.54 -4.37
C TYR A 44 12.08 5.81 -3.93
N ASP A 45 11.83 6.96 -3.31
CA ASP A 45 10.51 7.36 -2.80
C ASP A 45 9.85 8.47 -3.67
N ALA A 46 10.36 8.71 -4.88
CA ALA A 46 9.88 9.75 -5.79
C ALA A 46 8.39 9.57 -6.18
N ASP A 47 7.90 8.35 -6.21
CA ASP A 47 6.50 8.02 -6.49
C ASP A 47 5.53 8.57 -5.42
N LEU A 48 6.01 8.76 -4.20
CA LEU A 48 5.23 9.34 -3.11
C LEU A 48 5.16 10.87 -3.16
N ALA A 49 6.16 11.51 -3.77
CA ALA A 49 6.15 12.95 -3.97
C ALA A 49 5.09 13.36 -5.02
N ASP A 50 4.87 12.53 -6.03
CA ASP A 50 3.84 12.70 -7.05
C ASP A 50 3.25 11.36 -7.52
N PRO A 51 2.35 10.78 -6.73
CA PRO A 51 1.72 9.50 -7.12
C PRO A 51 1.04 9.55 -8.48
N ALA A 52 0.45 10.69 -8.87
CA ALA A 52 -0.24 10.82 -10.15
C ALA A 52 0.70 10.75 -11.38
N ALA A 53 1.99 11.02 -11.21
CA ALA A 53 2.97 10.87 -12.27
C ALA A 53 3.44 9.42 -12.43
N HIS A 54 3.36 8.62 -11.38
CA HIS A 54 3.85 7.23 -11.36
C HIS A 54 2.74 6.19 -11.51
N TYR A 55 1.51 6.54 -11.14
CA TYR A 55 0.33 5.66 -11.21
C TYR A 55 -0.69 6.31 -12.15
N ASP A 56 -0.60 5.95 -13.43
CA ASP A 56 -1.25 6.64 -14.56
C ASP A 56 -2.75 6.29 -14.75
N GLY A 57 -3.26 5.37 -13.93
CA GLY A 57 -4.61 4.82 -14.03
C GLY A 57 -4.80 3.78 -15.14
N VAL A 58 -3.74 3.44 -15.88
CA VAL A 58 -3.73 2.46 -16.97
C VAL A 58 -2.91 1.24 -16.61
N THR A 59 -1.66 1.44 -16.22
CA THR A 59 -0.72 0.39 -15.78
C THR A 59 -0.36 0.50 -14.31
N GLY A 60 -0.80 1.57 -13.65
CA GLY A 60 -0.60 1.78 -12.22
C GLY A 60 -1.76 2.54 -11.60
N TRP A 61 -2.13 2.16 -10.37
CA TRP A 61 -3.23 2.77 -9.61
C TRP A 61 -2.78 3.05 -8.19
N PHE A 62 -3.21 4.17 -7.66
CA PHE A 62 -2.92 4.59 -6.30
C PHE A 62 -4.20 5.03 -5.60
N ALA A 63 -4.39 4.55 -4.37
CA ALA A 63 -5.54 4.92 -3.55
C ALA A 63 -5.09 5.43 -2.18
N VAL A 64 -5.95 6.20 -1.57
CA VAL A 64 -5.80 6.68 -0.20
C VAL A 64 -6.98 6.26 0.67
N ALA A 65 -6.71 6.10 1.94
CA ALA A 65 -7.73 6.01 2.97
C ALA A 65 -7.95 7.41 3.56
N GLU A 66 -9.15 7.95 3.37
CA GLU A 66 -9.56 9.22 3.98
C GLU A 66 -10.25 8.96 5.30
N ASP A 67 -9.93 9.76 6.30
CA ASP A 67 -10.69 9.79 7.55
C ASP A 67 -11.98 10.62 7.40
N ALA A 68 -12.74 10.74 8.48
CA ALA A 68 -14.01 11.49 8.49
C ALA A 68 -13.87 12.98 8.20
N THR A 69 -12.67 13.54 8.28
CA THR A 69 -12.37 14.95 7.94
C THR A 69 -11.90 15.12 6.50
N GLY A 70 -11.68 14.03 5.77
CA GLY A 70 -11.12 14.01 4.43
C GLY A 70 -9.60 14.04 4.37
N GLU A 71 -8.93 13.92 5.53
CA GLU A 71 -7.48 13.83 5.60
C GLU A 71 -6.99 12.42 5.24
N VAL A 72 -5.81 12.36 4.61
CA VAL A 72 -5.19 11.09 4.22
C VAL A 72 -4.62 10.38 5.44
N ALA A 73 -5.16 9.22 5.77
CA ALA A 73 -4.76 8.38 6.89
C ALA A 73 -4.03 7.10 6.48
N GLY A 74 -4.03 6.78 5.20
CA GLY A 74 -3.33 5.63 4.65
C GLY A 74 -3.23 5.68 3.13
N CYS A 75 -2.42 4.82 2.55
CA CYS A 75 -2.25 4.73 1.10
C CYS A 75 -1.89 3.32 0.65
N ILE A 76 -2.05 3.06 -0.64
CA ILE A 76 -1.67 1.82 -1.31
C ILE A 76 -1.50 2.07 -2.82
N GLY A 77 -0.54 1.36 -3.42
CA GLY A 77 -0.31 1.37 -4.86
C GLY A 77 -0.41 -0.04 -5.45
N LEU A 78 -0.68 -0.10 -6.75
CA LEU A 78 -0.70 -1.32 -7.56
C LEU A 78 -0.13 -1.02 -8.93
N THR A 79 0.77 -1.87 -9.43
CA THR A 79 1.27 -1.80 -10.81
C THR A 79 1.02 -3.10 -11.56
N ASP A 80 0.74 -3.00 -12.86
CA ASP A 80 0.65 -4.11 -13.78
C ASP A 80 2.05 -4.37 -14.39
N GLU A 81 2.63 -5.51 -14.04
CA GLU A 81 3.96 -5.94 -14.51
C GLU A 81 3.88 -6.76 -15.83
N GLY A 82 2.67 -6.88 -16.37
CA GLY A 82 2.43 -7.66 -17.58
C GLY A 82 2.21 -9.14 -17.34
N GLY A 83 1.61 -9.81 -18.34
CA GLY A 83 1.40 -11.25 -18.27
C GLY A 83 0.49 -11.75 -17.13
N GLY A 84 -0.33 -10.89 -16.55
CA GLY A 84 -1.17 -11.20 -15.40
C GLY A 84 -0.45 -11.15 -14.06
N LEU A 85 0.78 -10.64 -14.03
CA LEU A 85 1.53 -10.34 -12.81
C LEU A 85 1.28 -8.89 -12.40
N PHE A 86 0.95 -8.68 -11.13
CA PHE A 86 0.79 -7.37 -10.52
C PHE A 86 1.67 -7.25 -9.29
N GLU A 87 2.07 -6.02 -8.94
CA GLU A 87 2.80 -5.75 -7.71
C GLU A 87 2.08 -4.72 -6.83
N LEU A 88 1.88 -5.06 -5.57
CA LEU A 88 1.33 -4.19 -4.54
C LEU A 88 2.46 -3.38 -3.90
N HIS A 89 2.27 -2.07 -3.82
CA HIS A 89 3.23 -1.11 -3.27
C HIS A 89 2.60 -0.24 -2.19
N ARG A 90 3.42 0.36 -1.37
CA ARG A 90 3.11 1.53 -0.53
C ARG A 90 1.90 1.37 0.39
N LEU A 91 1.65 0.17 0.90
CA LEU A 91 0.65 -0.01 1.95
C LEU A 91 1.17 0.56 3.27
N TYR A 92 0.65 1.72 3.64
CA TYR A 92 0.94 2.37 4.91
C TYR A 92 -0.33 2.94 5.51
N VAL A 93 -0.46 2.85 6.84
CA VAL A 93 -1.60 3.39 7.59
C VAL A 93 -1.07 4.09 8.84
N LEU A 94 -1.50 5.32 9.07
CA LEU A 94 -1.17 6.07 10.29
C LEU A 94 -1.57 5.30 11.55
N ALA A 95 -0.78 5.43 12.61
CA ALA A 95 -1.05 4.78 13.89
C ALA A 95 -2.50 5.06 14.39
N SER A 96 -2.97 6.30 14.21
CA SER A 96 -4.32 6.73 14.59
C SER A 96 -5.45 6.03 13.83
N ALA A 97 -5.17 5.51 12.63
CA ALA A 97 -6.15 4.84 11.77
C ALA A 97 -5.97 3.30 11.74
N ARG A 98 -4.98 2.76 12.43
CA ARG A 98 -4.81 1.31 12.56
C ARG A 98 -5.94 0.71 13.39
N ARG A 99 -6.23 -0.57 13.15
CA ARG A 99 -7.29 -1.35 13.84
C ARG A 99 -8.72 -0.81 13.59
N THR A 100 -8.87 0.08 12.60
CA THR A 100 -10.18 0.56 12.10
C THR A 100 -10.68 -0.23 10.89
N GLY A 101 -9.85 -1.13 10.35
CA GLY A 101 -10.09 -1.82 9.09
C GLY A 101 -9.54 -1.10 7.86
N ALA A 102 -8.86 0.05 8.01
CA ALA A 102 -8.32 0.83 6.90
C ALA A 102 -7.34 0.02 6.04
N GLY A 103 -6.38 -0.68 6.65
CA GLY A 103 -5.42 -1.52 5.93
C GLY A 103 -6.11 -2.64 5.13
N SER A 104 -7.08 -3.34 5.74
CA SER A 104 -7.86 -4.36 5.06
C SER A 104 -8.69 -3.80 3.90
N ALA A 105 -9.25 -2.61 4.06
CA ALA A 105 -10.03 -1.95 3.00
C ALA A 105 -9.13 -1.53 1.82
N LEU A 106 -7.92 -1.03 2.09
CA LEU A 106 -6.92 -0.72 1.07
C LEU A 106 -6.50 -1.98 0.30
N VAL A 107 -6.20 -3.07 0.98
CA VAL A 107 -5.86 -4.34 0.31
C VAL A 107 -7.03 -4.85 -0.53
N ARG A 108 -8.27 -4.84 -0.03
CA ARG A 108 -9.46 -5.22 -0.82
C ARG A 108 -9.61 -4.37 -2.08
N TRP A 109 -9.34 -3.07 -1.99
CA TRP A 109 -9.41 -2.17 -3.15
C TRP A 109 -8.40 -2.59 -4.23
N VAL A 110 -7.16 -2.92 -3.85
CA VAL A 110 -6.12 -3.41 -4.76
C VAL A 110 -6.51 -4.75 -5.37
N LEU A 111 -6.99 -5.71 -4.57
CA LEU A 111 -7.38 -7.03 -5.07
C LEU A 111 -8.50 -6.93 -6.10
N ALA A 112 -9.54 -6.15 -5.82
CA ALA A 112 -10.64 -5.93 -6.76
C ALA A 112 -10.15 -5.29 -8.07
N ARG A 113 -9.20 -4.36 -8.01
CA ARG A 113 -8.60 -3.72 -9.18
C ARG A 113 -7.77 -4.71 -10.00
N ALA A 114 -6.94 -5.51 -9.35
CA ALA A 114 -6.10 -6.50 -10.00
C ALA A 114 -6.96 -7.61 -10.67
N GLU A 115 -7.97 -8.13 -9.97
CA GLU A 115 -8.90 -9.12 -10.51
C GLU A 115 -9.65 -8.59 -11.74
N ALA A 116 -10.17 -7.35 -11.69
CA ALA A 116 -10.85 -6.72 -12.82
C ALA A 116 -9.94 -6.54 -14.05
N ARG A 117 -8.62 -6.62 -13.87
CA ARG A 117 -7.60 -6.53 -14.93
C ARG A 117 -7.01 -7.88 -15.31
N GLY A 118 -7.58 -8.98 -14.83
CA GLY A 118 -7.16 -10.34 -15.18
C GLY A 118 -5.86 -10.78 -14.50
N ALA A 119 -5.59 -10.26 -13.31
CA ALA A 119 -4.46 -10.70 -12.52
C ALA A 119 -4.53 -12.21 -12.26
N ARG A 120 -3.40 -12.88 -12.43
CA ARG A 120 -3.20 -14.29 -12.06
C ARG A 120 -2.32 -14.43 -10.83
N ARG A 121 -1.52 -13.42 -10.58
CA ARG A 121 -0.58 -13.38 -9.46
C ARG A 121 -0.36 -11.93 -8.99
N ILE A 122 -0.34 -11.74 -7.68
CA ILE A 122 0.06 -10.48 -7.07
C ILE A 122 1.28 -10.76 -6.20
N ILE A 123 2.32 -9.95 -6.34
CA ILE A 123 3.50 -9.98 -5.49
C ILE A 123 3.60 -8.71 -4.67
N LEU A 124 4.36 -8.75 -3.60
CA LEU A 124 4.78 -7.58 -2.83
C LEU A 124 6.09 -7.86 -2.10
N PHE A 125 6.77 -6.79 -1.73
CA PHE A 125 7.92 -6.83 -0.83
C PHE A 125 7.66 -5.91 0.36
N SER A 126 8.06 -6.35 1.54
CA SER A 126 7.82 -5.63 2.79
C SER A 126 9.00 -5.77 3.73
N ASP A 127 9.42 -4.65 4.31
CA ASP A 127 10.50 -4.66 5.31
C ASP A 127 10.18 -5.65 6.43
N VAL A 128 11.21 -6.34 6.90
CA VAL A 128 11.08 -7.42 7.90
C VAL A 128 10.48 -6.95 9.23
N HIS A 129 10.54 -5.65 9.54
CA HIS A 129 10.01 -5.06 10.77
C HIS A 129 8.51 -4.77 10.73
N PHE A 130 7.88 -4.74 9.57
CA PHE A 130 6.44 -4.46 9.42
C PHE A 130 5.57 -5.68 9.69
N GLU A 131 5.69 -6.27 10.88
CA GLU A 131 5.02 -7.52 11.25
C GLU A 131 3.48 -7.44 11.17
N ASP A 132 2.87 -6.31 11.51
CA ASP A 132 1.42 -6.13 11.41
C ASP A 132 0.95 -6.17 9.96
N ALA A 133 1.71 -5.60 9.03
CA ALA A 133 1.44 -5.71 7.61
C ALA A 133 1.57 -7.16 7.12
N HIS A 134 2.59 -7.90 7.60
CA HIS A 134 2.77 -9.31 7.26
C HIS A 134 1.56 -10.15 7.69
N ARG A 135 1.07 -9.96 8.91
CA ARG A 135 -0.16 -10.62 9.39
C ARG A 135 -1.37 -10.27 8.55
N LEU A 136 -1.48 -9.02 8.10
CA LEU A 136 -2.54 -8.58 7.20
C LEU A 136 -2.46 -9.30 5.85
N TYR A 137 -1.28 -9.33 5.21
CA TYR A 137 -1.09 -10.03 3.94
C TYR A 137 -1.45 -11.51 4.05
N GLU A 138 -0.99 -12.19 5.09
CA GLU A 138 -1.28 -13.61 5.33
C GLU A 138 -2.79 -13.87 5.50
N ARG A 139 -3.54 -12.98 6.16
CA ARG A 139 -5.02 -13.08 6.25
C ARG A 139 -5.72 -12.98 4.88
N PHE A 140 -5.12 -12.28 3.92
CA PHE A 140 -5.61 -12.20 2.55
C PHE A 140 -5.13 -13.35 1.65
N GLY A 141 -4.38 -14.30 2.19
CA GLY A 141 -3.90 -15.47 1.47
C GLY A 141 -2.54 -15.31 0.80
N PHE A 142 -1.88 -14.17 0.99
CA PHE A 142 -0.49 -14.02 0.57
C PHE A 142 0.40 -14.99 1.34
N ARG A 143 1.36 -15.58 0.65
CA ARG A 143 2.32 -16.52 1.24
C ARG A 143 3.73 -15.96 1.11
N ARG A 144 4.48 -15.96 2.21
CA ARG A 144 5.89 -15.61 2.22
C ARG A 144 6.67 -16.62 1.39
N ARG A 145 7.51 -16.13 0.45
CA ARG A 145 8.24 -16.97 -0.50
C ARG A 145 9.73 -16.75 -0.52
N ARG A 146 10.20 -15.54 -0.38
CA ARG A 146 11.62 -15.22 -0.47
C ARG A 146 12.01 -14.04 0.41
N PHE A 147 13.32 -13.91 0.57
CA PHE A 147 13.97 -12.77 1.19
C PHE A 147 14.77 -12.03 0.13
N ARG A 148 14.85 -10.72 0.23
CA ARG A 148 15.76 -9.89 -0.57
C ARG A 148 16.31 -8.71 0.22
N TYR A 149 17.35 -8.11 -0.32
CA TYR A 149 17.72 -6.74 0.01
C TYR A 149 17.03 -5.80 -0.97
N ALA A 150 16.37 -4.75 -0.46
CA ALA A 150 15.71 -3.76 -1.30
C ALA A 150 16.74 -2.99 -2.14
N PRO A 151 16.35 -2.51 -3.34
CA PRO A 151 17.22 -1.66 -4.16
C PRO A 151 17.30 -0.22 -3.66
N ASP A 152 17.10 0.01 -2.37
CA ASP A 152 17.23 1.29 -1.71
C ASP A 152 18.68 1.56 -1.27
N PRO A 153 19.05 2.81 -0.91
CA PRO A 153 20.41 3.15 -0.49
C PRO A 153 20.89 2.42 0.76
N TRP A 154 19.97 1.89 1.58
CA TRP A 154 20.28 1.23 2.86
C TRP A 154 20.25 -0.29 2.77
N GLN A 155 19.89 -0.84 1.60
CA GLN A 155 19.71 -2.28 1.39
C GLN A 155 18.78 -2.88 2.46
N SER A 156 17.64 -2.27 2.67
CA SER A 156 16.61 -2.72 3.62
C SER A 156 16.27 -4.19 3.39
N ARG A 157 16.06 -4.91 4.49
CA ARG A 157 15.74 -6.34 4.42
C ARG A 157 14.26 -6.52 4.22
N GLU A 158 13.87 -7.29 3.20
CA GLU A 158 12.47 -7.47 2.85
C GLU A 158 12.08 -8.93 2.67
N TRP A 159 10.85 -9.23 3.11
CA TRP A 159 10.15 -10.45 2.75
C TRP A 159 9.34 -10.23 1.48
N GLY A 160 9.47 -11.18 0.54
CA GLY A 160 8.61 -11.26 -0.64
C GLY A 160 7.42 -12.18 -0.38
N TYR A 161 6.23 -11.68 -0.72
CA TYR A 161 4.96 -12.38 -0.60
C TYR A 161 4.33 -12.57 -1.98
N VAL A 162 3.57 -13.65 -2.14
CA VAL A 162 2.86 -13.98 -3.38
C VAL A 162 1.43 -14.40 -3.05
N LEU A 163 0.48 -13.88 -3.81
CA LEU A 163 -0.90 -14.34 -3.87
C LEU A 163 -1.17 -14.88 -5.28
N GLU A 164 -1.51 -16.16 -5.37
CA GLU A 164 -2.02 -16.75 -6.61
C GLU A 164 -3.53 -16.54 -6.69
N LEU A 165 -4.00 -16.02 -7.81
CA LEU A 165 -5.42 -15.84 -8.08
C LEU A 165 -5.89 -16.94 -9.02
N PRO A 166 -7.12 -17.45 -8.85
CA PRO A 166 -7.67 -18.44 -9.79
C PRO A 166 -7.72 -17.80 -11.19
N ALA A 167 -7.39 -18.58 -12.21
CA ALA A 167 -7.63 -18.19 -13.59
C ALA A 167 -9.12 -17.87 -13.70
N GLY A 168 -9.47 -16.65 -14.11
CA GLY A 168 -10.85 -16.33 -14.43
C GLY A 168 -11.37 -17.34 -15.43
N ASP A 169 -12.54 -17.96 -15.17
CA ASP A 169 -13.20 -18.79 -16.15
C ASP A 169 -13.32 -17.98 -17.45
N GLU A 170 -12.62 -18.42 -18.48
CA GLU A 170 -12.85 -17.94 -19.84
C GLU A 170 -14.29 -18.31 -20.21
N ARG A 171 -15.21 -17.35 -20.05
CA ARG A 171 -16.58 -17.46 -20.56
C ARG A 171 -16.69 -16.70 -21.86
#